data_878cc7feb934110ffb0a13f5c3375d9b
#
_entry.id   878cc7feb934110ffb0a13f5c3375d9b
#
_cell.length_a   1.000
_cell.length_b   1.000
_cell.length_c   1.000
_cell.angle_alpha   90.00
_cell.angle_beta   90.00
_cell.angle_gamma   90.00
#
_symmetry.space_group_name_H-M   'P 1'
#
loop_
_entity.id
_entity.type
_entity.pdbx_description
1 polymer ?
#
loop_
_entity_poly.entity_id
_entity_poly.type
_entity_poly.pdbx_seq_one_letter_code
_entity_poly.pdbx_strand_id
1 'polypeptide(L)'
;MAVDFTAVEAVDPTRVAEATRRLEATTMAAGGGRASLGELAAWGGWLAACQGRELPAALEHVTLAVVAGGSSTTPSVSVLAEDSLSQVGELYSSGRSPVAAAAVAQDVRVEFIDANAAAADQLSTEKASPGAEPGLEEWLAAGAAFADAESDKGTELLLLGDFGPGTTTAAATIIGAICGIEPVKVIGWGSGIDDQGWRRKVAQIRDGMFAVRDVRTEPREILARVAAPHIAVLTGILAQAAIRRTPVIFDGVGCAAAALCAQMLAPTARDWWQPASPGTEPAIVPALGALGLSPILPTGIGLGQGAGTLLALPHLRLATQFAEGGA
;
A
#
# COMPACT_ATOMS: atom_id res chain seq x y z
N MET A 1 -20.82 4.36 11.80
CA MET A 1 -21.43 3.54 10.71
C MET A 1 -20.32 2.85 9.97
N ALA A 2 -20.54 1.61 9.50
CA ALA A 2 -19.53 0.92 8.66
C ALA A 2 -19.33 1.70 7.35
N VAL A 3 -18.08 1.88 6.95
CA VAL A 3 -17.74 2.52 5.66
C VAL A 3 -18.10 1.55 4.52
N ASP A 4 -18.78 2.05 3.50
CA ASP A 4 -19.11 1.27 2.30
C ASP A 4 -18.07 1.52 1.20
N PHE A 5 -17.42 0.46 0.73
CA PHE A 5 -16.41 0.50 -0.31
C PHE A 5 -16.87 -0.18 -1.62
N THR A 6 -18.16 -0.42 -1.80
CA THR A 6 -18.67 -1.18 -2.97
C THR A 6 -18.77 -0.36 -4.26
N ALA A 7 -18.62 0.96 -4.19
CA ALA A 7 -18.79 1.87 -5.33
C ALA A 7 -17.55 2.01 -6.25
N VAL A 8 -16.65 1.02 -6.27
CA VAL A 8 -15.45 1.06 -7.12
C VAL A 8 -15.80 0.76 -8.56
N GLU A 9 -15.36 1.63 -9.47
CA GLU A 9 -15.40 1.40 -10.92
C GLU A 9 -14.08 0.78 -11.37
N ALA A 10 -14.14 -0.34 -12.11
CA ALA A 10 -12.96 -1.00 -12.64
C ALA A 10 -12.21 -0.13 -13.65
N VAL A 11 -10.90 -0.22 -13.69
CA VAL A 11 -10.12 0.35 -14.80
C VAL A 11 -10.39 -0.50 -16.04
N ASP A 12 -10.81 0.14 -17.14
CA ASP A 12 -11.15 -0.56 -18.39
C ASP A 12 -9.91 -1.20 -19.04
N PRO A 13 -9.81 -2.54 -19.09
CA PRO A 13 -8.65 -3.22 -19.63
C PRO A 13 -8.46 -2.95 -21.14
N THR A 14 -9.53 -2.60 -21.86
CA THR A 14 -9.45 -2.22 -23.27
C THR A 14 -8.71 -0.90 -23.42
N ARG A 15 -9.00 0.07 -22.56
CA ARG A 15 -8.27 1.35 -22.51
C ARG A 15 -6.80 1.15 -22.17
N VAL A 16 -6.49 0.29 -21.18
CA VAL A 16 -5.09 -0.04 -20.85
C VAL A 16 -4.36 -0.59 -22.07
N ALA A 17 -4.93 -1.58 -22.76
CA ALA A 17 -4.32 -2.19 -23.95
C ALA A 17 -4.18 -1.19 -25.11
N GLU A 18 -5.14 -0.30 -25.29
CA GLU A 18 -5.09 0.72 -26.36
C GLU A 18 -4.02 1.78 -26.05
N ALA A 19 -3.97 2.31 -24.83
CA ALA A 19 -2.97 3.28 -24.41
C ALA A 19 -1.55 2.70 -24.49
N THR A 20 -1.36 1.43 -24.10
CA THR A 20 -0.09 0.71 -24.24
C THR A 20 0.36 0.68 -25.71
N ARG A 21 -0.53 0.28 -26.63
CA ARG A 21 -0.21 0.24 -28.07
C ARG A 21 0.09 1.62 -28.64
N ARG A 22 -0.64 2.66 -28.21
CA ARG A 22 -0.40 4.03 -28.64
C ARG A 22 0.96 4.53 -28.19
N LEU A 23 1.35 4.27 -26.94
CA LEU A 23 2.65 4.66 -26.41
C LEU A 23 3.80 3.98 -27.17
N GLU A 24 3.68 2.70 -27.51
CA GLU A 24 4.64 2.00 -28.36
C GLU A 24 4.71 2.60 -29.77
N ALA A 25 3.56 2.92 -30.37
CA ALA A 25 3.49 3.52 -31.72
C ALA A 25 4.14 4.92 -31.75
N THR A 26 3.94 5.74 -30.73
CA THR A 26 4.55 7.06 -30.58
C THR A 26 6.08 6.96 -30.59
N THR A 27 6.62 6.02 -29.83
CA THR A 27 8.08 5.78 -29.78
C THR A 27 8.65 5.24 -31.10
N MET A 28 7.89 4.41 -31.82
CA MET A 28 8.28 3.93 -33.17
C MET A 28 8.34 5.07 -34.18
N ALA A 29 7.40 6.01 -34.14
CA ALA A 29 7.37 7.17 -35.04
C ALA A 29 8.61 8.07 -34.87
N ALA A 30 9.20 8.12 -33.67
CA ALA A 30 10.43 8.86 -33.37
C ALA A 30 11.72 8.21 -33.92
N GLY A 31 11.62 7.18 -34.76
CA GLY A 31 12.76 6.55 -35.44
C GLY A 31 13.27 5.24 -34.83
N GLY A 32 12.51 4.68 -33.89
CA GLY A 32 12.92 3.47 -33.14
C GLY A 32 12.75 2.12 -33.86
N GLY A 33 12.18 2.08 -35.05
CA GLY A 33 11.88 0.83 -35.76
C GLY A 33 10.88 -0.03 -34.97
N ARG A 34 11.07 -1.34 -34.91
CA ARG A 34 10.24 -2.25 -34.09
C ARG A 34 10.79 -2.30 -32.64
N ALA A 35 10.94 -1.14 -32.01
CA ALA A 35 11.33 -1.06 -30.62
C ALA A 35 10.16 -1.46 -29.72
N SER A 36 10.44 -2.26 -28.70
CA SER A 36 9.49 -2.57 -27.63
C SER A 36 9.88 -1.78 -26.40
N LEU A 37 8.95 -1.03 -25.84
CA LEU A 37 9.13 -0.41 -24.52
C LEU A 37 8.96 -1.42 -23.36
N GLY A 38 8.49 -2.64 -23.68
CA GLY A 38 8.28 -3.68 -22.67
C GLY A 38 7.35 -3.23 -21.56
N GLU A 39 7.74 -3.51 -20.31
CA GLU A 39 6.94 -3.15 -19.14
C GLU A 39 6.68 -1.63 -19.01
N LEU A 40 7.57 -0.78 -19.53
CA LEU A 40 7.36 0.67 -19.49
C LEU A 40 6.08 1.08 -20.23
N ALA A 41 5.77 0.44 -21.37
CA ALA A 41 4.53 0.69 -22.11
C ALA A 41 3.31 0.20 -21.32
N ALA A 42 3.42 -0.94 -20.64
CA ALA A 42 2.33 -1.49 -19.84
C ALA A 42 2.01 -0.57 -18.65
N TRP A 43 3.02 -0.06 -17.93
CA TRP A 43 2.82 0.89 -16.84
C TRP A 43 2.26 2.23 -17.32
N GLY A 44 2.76 2.74 -18.45
CA GLY A 44 2.21 3.95 -19.10
C GLY A 44 0.77 3.77 -19.52
N GLY A 45 0.42 2.62 -20.10
CA GLY A 45 -0.94 2.28 -20.49
C GLY A 45 -1.90 2.18 -19.30
N TRP A 46 -1.46 1.56 -18.20
CA TRP A 46 -2.21 1.53 -16.95
C TRP A 46 -2.45 2.95 -16.41
N LEU A 47 -1.39 3.77 -16.33
CA LEU A 47 -1.51 5.14 -15.83
C LEU A 47 -2.45 5.97 -16.69
N ALA A 48 -2.35 5.89 -18.03
CA ALA A 48 -3.24 6.58 -18.96
C ALA A 48 -4.70 6.19 -18.74
N ALA A 49 -4.98 4.90 -18.57
CA ALA A 49 -6.32 4.41 -18.32
C ALA A 49 -6.88 4.92 -16.97
N CYS A 50 -6.07 4.93 -15.90
CA CYS A 50 -6.44 5.53 -14.63
C CYS A 50 -6.74 7.03 -14.76
N GLN A 51 -5.97 7.75 -15.59
CA GLN A 51 -6.18 9.18 -15.86
C GLN A 51 -7.36 9.44 -16.83
N GLY A 52 -7.97 8.39 -17.39
CA GLY A 52 -9.03 8.52 -18.42
C GLY A 52 -8.53 9.10 -19.74
N ARG A 53 -7.24 8.93 -20.06
CA ARG A 53 -6.56 9.50 -21.24
C ARG A 53 -6.15 8.43 -22.25
N GLU A 54 -5.82 8.83 -23.44
CA GLU A 54 -5.30 7.96 -24.52
C GLU A 54 -3.79 7.68 -24.38
N LEU A 55 -3.06 8.62 -23.80
CA LEU A 55 -1.64 8.54 -23.44
C LEU A 55 -1.45 9.07 -22.01
N PRO A 56 -0.46 8.56 -21.28
CA PRO A 56 -0.23 9.01 -19.91
C PRO A 56 0.25 10.47 -19.90
N ALA A 57 -0.35 11.27 -19.01
CA ALA A 57 0.07 12.65 -18.76
C ALA A 57 1.08 12.71 -17.60
N ALA A 58 1.84 13.81 -17.54
CA ALA A 58 2.78 14.09 -16.47
C ALA A 58 2.12 13.96 -15.09
N LEU A 59 2.92 13.54 -14.11
CA LEU A 59 2.53 13.42 -12.70
C LEU A 59 3.13 14.60 -11.92
N GLU A 60 2.34 15.65 -11.74
CA GLU A 60 2.75 16.88 -11.06
C GLU A 60 2.46 16.80 -9.56
N HIS A 61 1.32 16.19 -9.17
CA HIS A 61 0.87 16.12 -7.79
C HIS A 61 0.94 14.67 -7.26
N VAL A 62 2.11 14.30 -6.74
CA VAL A 62 2.35 12.98 -6.15
C VAL A 62 2.51 13.11 -4.64
N THR A 63 1.83 12.26 -3.88
CA THR A 63 1.94 12.22 -2.42
C THR A 63 2.43 10.86 -1.96
N LEU A 64 3.47 10.85 -1.11
CA LEU A 64 3.88 9.68 -0.34
C LEU A 64 3.19 9.72 1.02
N ALA A 65 2.33 8.76 1.30
CA ALA A 65 1.75 8.54 2.63
C ALA A 65 2.44 7.36 3.32
N VAL A 66 3.03 7.64 4.48
CA VAL A 66 3.61 6.62 5.37
C VAL A 66 2.69 6.43 6.55
N VAL A 67 1.97 5.32 6.58
CA VAL A 67 1.03 5.01 7.66
C VAL A 67 1.74 4.23 8.74
N ALA A 68 1.80 4.81 9.92
CA ALA A 68 2.52 4.26 11.07
C ALA A 68 1.55 3.75 12.13
N GLY A 69 1.93 2.62 12.76
CA GLY A 69 1.17 2.05 13.86
C GLY A 69 1.84 0.77 14.37
N GLY A 70 1.53 0.38 15.59
CA GLY A 70 2.10 -0.81 16.23
C GLY A 70 1.05 -1.85 16.58
N SER A 71 1.48 -3.09 16.76
CA SER A 71 0.65 -4.15 17.33
C SER A 71 0.94 -4.29 18.82
N SER A 72 -0.09 -4.45 19.63
CA SER A 72 0.03 -4.66 21.09
C SER A 72 0.79 -5.94 21.47
N THR A 73 0.98 -6.87 20.54
CA THR A 73 1.69 -8.14 20.77
C THR A 73 3.20 -8.07 20.50
N THR A 74 3.72 -6.88 20.28
CA THR A 74 5.01 -6.59 19.65
C THR A 74 6.29 -6.92 20.44
N PRO A 75 6.41 -6.77 21.77
CA PRO A 75 7.74 -6.78 22.42
C PRO A 75 8.56 -8.05 22.21
N SER A 76 7.92 -9.15 21.82
CA SER A 76 8.60 -10.44 21.67
C SER A 76 8.98 -10.82 20.22
N VAL A 77 8.52 -10.07 19.22
CA VAL A 77 8.66 -10.41 17.79
C VAL A 77 9.17 -9.27 16.91
N SER A 78 9.65 -8.20 17.54
CA SER A 78 10.29 -7.06 16.86
C SER A 78 11.49 -6.59 17.70
N VAL A 79 12.55 -6.12 17.02
CA VAL A 79 13.68 -5.44 17.68
C VAL A 79 13.46 -3.94 17.80
N LEU A 80 12.40 -3.42 17.19
CA LEU A 80 12.02 -2.01 17.30
C LEU A 80 11.54 -1.74 18.73
N ALA A 81 12.03 -0.65 19.33
CA ALA A 81 11.63 -0.20 20.63
C ALA A 81 10.19 0.32 20.65
N GLU A 82 9.56 0.39 21.82
CA GLU A 82 8.18 0.89 21.97
C GLU A 82 8.02 2.34 21.49
N ASP A 83 9.06 3.15 21.64
CA ASP A 83 9.09 4.56 21.23
C ASP A 83 9.50 4.77 19.75
N SER A 84 9.76 3.70 18.99
CA SER A 84 10.20 3.83 17.60
C SER A 84 9.19 4.54 16.69
N LEU A 85 7.89 4.47 17.00
CA LEU A 85 6.86 5.21 16.27
C LEU A 85 7.02 6.71 16.44
N SER A 86 7.17 7.19 17.69
CA SER A 86 7.38 8.62 17.96
C SER A 86 8.71 9.11 17.42
N GLN A 87 9.78 8.32 17.55
CA GLN A 87 11.10 8.66 17.00
C GLN A 87 11.06 8.82 15.48
N VAL A 88 10.40 7.91 14.75
CA VAL A 88 10.25 8.02 13.31
C VAL A 88 9.35 9.21 12.95
N GLY A 89 8.25 9.44 13.66
CA GLY A 89 7.39 10.61 13.48
C GLY A 89 8.16 11.93 13.64
N GLU A 90 9.06 12.02 14.63
CA GLU A 90 9.95 13.18 14.81
C GLU A 90 10.94 13.37 13.65
N LEU A 91 11.45 12.29 13.05
CA LEU A 91 12.30 12.38 11.87
C LEU A 91 11.53 12.95 10.67
N TYR A 92 10.26 12.56 10.49
CA TYR A 92 9.42 13.10 9.42
C TYR A 92 9.07 14.57 9.68
N SER A 93 8.58 14.92 10.87
CA SER A 93 8.18 16.28 11.21
C SER A 93 9.35 17.29 11.20
N SER A 94 10.56 16.82 11.54
CA SER A 94 11.79 17.64 11.50
C SER A 94 12.50 17.67 10.13
N GLY A 95 11.98 16.98 9.11
CA GLY A 95 12.60 16.87 7.79
C GLY A 95 13.89 16.05 7.76
N ARG A 96 14.19 15.26 8.80
CA ARG A 96 15.40 14.44 8.91
C ARG A 96 15.23 12.99 8.47
N SER A 97 14.02 12.59 8.07
CA SER A 97 13.79 11.26 7.51
C SER A 97 14.50 11.12 6.16
N PRO A 98 15.36 10.09 5.98
CA PRO A 98 15.99 9.84 4.68
C PRO A 98 14.97 9.58 3.56
N VAL A 99 13.85 8.92 3.89
CA VAL A 99 12.77 8.64 2.93
C VAL A 99 12.05 9.94 2.55
N ALA A 100 11.74 10.80 3.53
CA ALA A 100 11.15 12.10 3.25
C ALA A 100 12.09 12.99 2.40
N ALA A 101 13.38 13.00 2.69
CA ALA A 101 14.36 13.73 1.89
C ALA A 101 14.43 13.21 0.45
N ALA A 102 14.40 11.89 0.25
CA ALA A 102 14.37 11.28 -1.07
C ALA A 102 13.07 11.57 -1.84
N ALA A 103 11.94 11.67 -1.14
CA ALA A 103 10.65 12.05 -1.73
C ALA A 103 10.66 13.52 -2.19
N VAL A 104 11.11 14.44 -1.34
CA VAL A 104 11.24 15.86 -1.67
C VAL A 104 12.18 16.09 -2.86
N ALA A 105 13.28 15.33 -2.95
CA ALA A 105 14.20 15.40 -4.09
C ALA A 105 13.57 14.96 -5.43
N GLN A 106 12.40 14.34 -5.38
CA GLN A 106 11.61 13.91 -6.54
C GLN A 106 10.30 14.71 -6.67
N ASP A 107 10.17 15.86 -6.04
CA ASP A 107 8.93 16.66 -6.02
C ASP A 107 7.71 15.87 -5.56
N VAL A 108 7.89 15.05 -4.51
CA VAL A 108 6.84 14.25 -3.87
C VAL A 108 6.50 14.86 -2.52
N ARG A 109 5.24 15.17 -2.30
CA ARG A 109 4.74 15.59 -0.99
C ARG A 109 4.70 14.39 -0.05
N VAL A 110 5.03 14.61 1.23
CA VAL A 110 5.12 13.55 2.22
C VAL A 110 4.13 13.80 3.35
N GLU A 111 3.34 12.77 3.66
CA GLU A 111 2.42 12.72 4.79
C GLU A 111 2.79 11.53 5.69
N PHE A 112 3.08 11.82 6.97
CA PHE A 112 3.28 10.78 7.98
C PHE A 112 2.03 10.69 8.84
N ILE A 113 1.40 9.52 8.86
CA ILE A 113 0.08 9.30 9.47
C ILE A 113 0.23 8.34 10.65
N ASP A 114 0.03 8.83 11.87
CA ASP A 114 -0.19 7.96 13.02
C ASP A 114 -1.62 7.41 12.95
N ALA A 115 -1.74 6.09 12.78
CA ALA A 115 -3.01 5.42 12.57
C ALA A 115 -3.98 5.59 13.75
N ASN A 116 -3.48 5.61 14.98
CA ASN A 116 -4.33 5.78 16.16
C ASN A 116 -4.80 7.23 16.31
N ALA A 117 -3.92 8.20 16.09
CA ALA A 117 -4.29 9.61 16.12
C ALA A 117 -5.32 9.92 15.02
N ALA A 118 -5.06 9.48 13.78
CA ALA A 118 -5.97 9.71 12.66
C ALA A 118 -7.36 9.06 12.88
N ALA A 119 -7.42 7.89 13.51
CA ALA A 119 -8.68 7.23 13.83
C ALA A 119 -9.41 7.87 15.01
N ALA A 120 -8.69 8.47 15.96
CA ALA A 120 -9.31 9.19 17.06
C ALA A 120 -10.15 10.38 16.56
N ASP A 121 -9.73 11.03 15.48
CA ASP A 121 -10.48 12.12 14.84
C ASP A 121 -11.80 11.64 14.21
N GLN A 122 -11.95 10.33 13.97
CA GLN A 122 -13.17 9.72 13.43
C GLN A 122 -14.15 9.26 14.52
N LEU A 123 -13.79 9.36 15.81
CA LEU A 123 -14.70 9.05 16.90
C LEU A 123 -15.88 10.04 16.89
N SER A 124 -17.11 9.51 16.76
CA SER A 124 -18.28 10.34 16.86
C SER A 124 -18.42 10.91 18.27
N THR A 125 -18.98 12.13 18.40
CA THR A 125 -19.23 12.77 19.71
C THR A 125 -20.11 11.92 20.63
N GLU A 126 -20.95 11.04 20.10
CA GLU A 126 -21.76 10.10 20.86
C GLU A 126 -20.94 8.94 21.45
N LYS A 127 -19.82 8.57 20.79
CA LYS A 127 -18.88 7.55 21.25
C LYS A 127 -17.69 8.14 22.03
N ALA A 128 -17.54 9.45 22.05
CA ALA A 128 -16.45 10.15 22.72
C ALA A 128 -16.63 10.16 24.25
N SER A 129 -16.62 8.98 24.88
CA SER A 129 -16.39 8.87 26.32
C SER A 129 -14.90 9.15 26.62
N PRO A 130 -14.58 9.78 27.75
CA PRO A 130 -13.17 9.93 28.14
C PRO A 130 -12.46 8.57 28.14
N GLY A 131 -11.41 8.44 27.30
CA GLY A 131 -10.62 7.20 27.19
C GLY A 131 -11.17 6.18 26.17
N ALA A 132 -12.14 6.54 25.31
CA ALA A 132 -12.55 5.67 24.20
C ALA A 132 -11.39 5.50 23.20
N GLU A 133 -11.03 4.26 22.92
CA GLU A 133 -10.03 3.92 21.91
C GLU A 133 -10.71 3.67 20.55
N PRO A 134 -10.05 4.05 19.42
CA PRO A 134 -10.53 3.74 18.09
C PRO A 134 -10.64 2.23 17.85
N GLY A 135 -11.68 1.81 17.12
CA GLY A 135 -11.84 0.44 16.65
C GLY A 135 -11.63 0.32 15.14
N LEU A 136 -11.94 -0.85 14.59
CA LEU A 136 -11.77 -1.14 13.17
C LEU A 136 -12.44 -0.12 12.26
N GLU A 137 -13.69 0.25 12.56
CA GLU A 137 -14.45 1.16 11.70
C GLU A 137 -13.86 2.58 11.70
N GLU A 138 -13.34 3.04 12.82
CA GLU A 138 -12.66 4.32 12.93
C GLU A 138 -11.32 4.30 12.16
N TRP A 139 -10.56 3.19 12.18
CA TRP A 139 -9.34 3.03 11.37
C TRP A 139 -9.64 3.00 9.87
N LEU A 140 -10.66 2.24 9.44
CA LEU A 140 -11.10 2.23 8.04
C LEU A 140 -11.58 3.60 7.59
N ALA A 141 -12.35 4.29 8.42
CA ALA A 141 -12.85 5.64 8.14
C ALA A 141 -11.73 6.68 8.05
N ALA A 142 -10.70 6.59 8.91
CA ALA A 142 -9.54 7.46 8.85
C ALA A 142 -8.79 7.30 7.51
N GLY A 143 -8.62 6.05 7.07
CA GLY A 143 -8.03 5.76 5.76
C GLY A 143 -8.85 6.33 4.61
N ALA A 144 -10.17 6.14 4.65
CA ALA A 144 -11.08 6.69 3.64
C ALA A 144 -11.06 8.22 3.61
N ALA A 145 -11.13 8.86 4.76
CA ALA A 145 -11.08 10.32 4.87
C ALA A 145 -9.76 10.91 4.34
N PHE A 146 -8.64 10.23 4.59
CA PHE A 146 -7.35 10.63 4.02
C PHE A 146 -7.35 10.55 2.48
N ALA A 147 -7.83 9.44 1.91
CA ALA A 147 -7.88 9.29 0.45
C ALA A 147 -8.81 10.32 -0.20
N ASP A 148 -9.94 10.64 0.43
CA ASP A 148 -10.85 11.70 -0.01
C ASP A 148 -10.14 13.06 0.00
N ALA A 149 -9.49 13.41 1.10
CA ALA A 149 -8.77 14.67 1.23
C ALA A 149 -7.63 14.82 0.20
N GLU A 150 -6.90 13.74 -0.09
CA GLU A 150 -5.86 13.74 -1.11
C GLU A 150 -6.42 13.91 -2.52
N SER A 151 -7.50 13.20 -2.83
CA SER A 151 -8.18 13.37 -4.12
C SER A 151 -8.73 14.79 -4.29
N ASP A 152 -9.31 15.40 -3.25
CA ASP A 152 -9.81 16.78 -3.27
C ASP A 152 -8.70 17.81 -3.42
N LYS A 153 -7.47 17.52 -2.96
CA LYS A 153 -6.26 18.32 -3.19
C LYS A 153 -5.69 18.16 -4.60
N GLY A 154 -6.24 17.25 -5.41
CA GLY A 154 -5.77 16.97 -6.78
C GLY A 154 -4.58 16.04 -6.84
N THR A 155 -4.37 15.17 -5.85
CA THR A 155 -3.31 14.15 -5.91
C THR A 155 -3.57 13.19 -7.08
N GLU A 156 -2.62 13.09 -8.00
CA GLU A 156 -2.70 12.31 -9.24
C GLU A 156 -2.17 10.90 -9.08
N LEU A 157 -1.30 10.68 -8.08
CA LEU A 157 -0.75 9.38 -7.71
C LEU A 157 -0.44 9.35 -6.22
N LEU A 158 -0.95 8.33 -5.52
CA LEU A 158 -0.56 8.04 -4.15
C LEU A 158 0.55 6.99 -4.13
N LEU A 159 1.59 7.26 -3.35
CA LEU A 159 2.62 6.31 -2.97
C LEU A 159 2.36 5.90 -1.52
N LEU A 160 2.25 4.59 -1.26
CA LEU A 160 1.95 4.09 0.09
C LEU A 160 3.10 3.27 0.65
N GLY A 161 3.39 3.53 1.92
CA GLY A 161 4.29 2.74 2.73
C GLY A 161 3.76 2.57 4.14
N ASP A 162 4.32 1.61 4.85
CA ASP A 162 3.97 1.31 6.23
C ASP A 162 5.19 1.34 7.15
N PHE A 163 4.95 1.66 8.41
CA PHE A 163 5.95 1.53 9.46
C PHE A 163 5.31 1.14 10.78
N GLY A 164 5.91 0.15 11.44
CA GLY A 164 5.51 -0.12 12.81
C GLY A 164 6.05 -1.42 13.40
N PRO A 165 6.27 -1.41 14.72
CA PRO A 165 6.63 -2.62 15.44
C PRO A 165 5.56 -3.71 15.26
N GLY A 166 5.97 -4.93 14.89
CA GLY A 166 5.06 -6.07 14.70
C GLY A 166 4.29 -6.14 13.39
N THR A 167 4.40 -5.14 12.51
CA THR A 167 3.71 -5.10 11.20
C THR A 167 3.89 -6.39 10.41
N THR A 168 5.13 -6.87 10.28
CA THR A 168 5.43 -8.07 9.48
C THR A 168 4.82 -9.34 10.07
N THR A 169 4.52 -9.39 11.37
CA THR A 169 3.81 -10.49 12.02
C THR A 169 2.32 -10.44 11.71
N ALA A 170 1.69 -9.28 11.89
CA ALA A 170 0.27 -9.09 11.58
C ALA A 170 -0.01 -9.31 10.08
N ALA A 171 0.82 -8.75 9.22
CA ALA A 171 0.71 -8.91 7.77
C ALA A 171 0.86 -10.37 7.33
N ALA A 172 1.88 -11.08 7.82
CA ALA A 172 2.07 -12.51 7.53
C ALA A 172 0.89 -13.36 8.01
N THR A 173 0.28 -13.01 9.15
CA THR A 173 -0.92 -13.67 9.67
C THR A 173 -2.11 -13.49 8.71
N ILE A 174 -2.39 -12.26 8.29
CA ILE A 174 -3.47 -11.93 7.37
C ILE A 174 -3.27 -12.66 6.03
N ILE A 175 -2.09 -12.50 5.43
CA ILE A 175 -1.76 -13.11 4.14
C ILE A 175 -1.80 -14.63 4.21
N GLY A 176 -1.20 -15.23 5.25
CA GLY A 176 -1.22 -16.67 5.45
C GLY A 176 -2.64 -17.21 5.60
N ALA A 177 -3.52 -16.51 6.33
CA ALA A 177 -4.91 -16.91 6.52
C ALA A 177 -5.72 -16.82 5.22
N ILE A 178 -5.64 -15.69 4.49
CA ILE A 178 -6.39 -15.45 3.25
C ILE A 178 -5.90 -16.39 2.13
N CYS A 179 -4.58 -16.50 1.96
CA CYS A 179 -3.98 -17.32 0.88
C CYS A 179 -3.90 -18.82 1.24
N GLY A 180 -4.22 -19.23 2.46
CA GLY A 180 -4.16 -20.63 2.89
C GLY A 180 -2.74 -21.20 2.96
N ILE A 181 -1.75 -20.40 3.35
CA ILE A 181 -0.33 -20.75 3.36
C ILE A 181 0.16 -20.99 4.78
N GLU A 182 0.98 -22.03 4.95
CA GLU A 182 1.53 -22.40 6.26
C GLU A 182 2.36 -21.26 6.89
N PRO A 183 2.30 -21.08 8.24
CA PRO A 183 3.01 -20.00 8.94
C PRO A 183 4.51 -19.92 8.61
N VAL A 184 5.18 -21.06 8.47
CA VAL A 184 6.62 -21.13 8.19
C VAL A 184 6.99 -20.66 6.77
N LYS A 185 6.03 -20.57 5.86
CA LYS A 185 6.25 -20.10 4.48
C LYS A 185 5.98 -18.61 4.28
N VAL A 186 5.31 -17.98 5.23
CA VAL A 186 4.99 -16.54 5.18
C VAL A 186 5.82 -15.70 6.15
N ILE A 187 6.55 -16.34 7.06
CA ILE A 187 7.38 -15.65 8.04
C ILE A 187 8.71 -15.17 7.45
N GLY A 188 9.08 -13.90 7.72
CA GLY A 188 10.40 -13.34 7.49
C GLY A 188 11.06 -12.86 8.78
N TRP A 189 12.29 -12.37 8.65
CA TRP A 189 13.06 -11.83 9.77
C TRP A 189 12.56 -10.47 10.27
N GLY A 190 11.69 -9.81 9.50
CA GLY A 190 11.12 -8.51 9.85
C GLY A 190 12.19 -7.48 10.18
N SER A 191 12.13 -6.92 11.38
CA SER A 191 13.08 -5.92 11.89
C SER A 191 14.47 -6.46 12.24
N GLY A 192 14.78 -7.74 11.97
CA GLY A 192 16.08 -8.34 12.29
C GLY A 192 16.10 -9.11 13.61
N ILE A 193 15.02 -9.80 13.93
CA ILE A 193 14.94 -10.67 15.13
C ILE A 193 15.91 -11.85 15.07
N ASP A 194 16.29 -12.36 16.23
CA ASP A 194 17.08 -13.57 16.36
C ASP A 194 16.25 -14.87 16.21
N ASP A 195 16.89 -16.03 16.28
CA ASP A 195 16.25 -17.34 16.18
C ASP A 195 15.15 -17.55 17.24
N GLN A 196 15.31 -16.98 18.44
CA GLN A 196 14.32 -17.09 19.47
C GLN A 196 13.09 -16.21 19.19
N GLY A 197 13.32 -14.98 18.71
CA GLY A 197 12.28 -14.09 18.21
C GLY A 197 11.52 -14.73 17.03
N TRP A 198 12.26 -15.37 16.11
CA TRP A 198 11.66 -16.06 14.97
C TRP A 198 10.72 -17.19 15.40
N ARG A 199 11.11 -18.03 16.37
CA ARG A 199 10.25 -19.08 16.92
C ARG A 199 8.98 -18.51 17.55
N ARG A 200 9.10 -17.41 18.32
CA ARG A 200 7.94 -16.73 18.89
C ARG A 200 7.03 -16.17 17.81
N LYS A 201 7.62 -15.55 16.77
CA LYS A 201 6.88 -15.01 15.63
C LYS A 201 6.11 -16.10 14.88
N VAL A 202 6.70 -17.29 14.62
CA VAL A 202 6.00 -18.44 14.05
C VAL A 202 4.78 -18.84 14.87
N ALA A 203 4.94 -18.90 16.19
CA ALA A 203 3.84 -19.25 17.09
C ALA A 203 2.71 -18.22 17.03
N GLN A 204 3.04 -16.92 17.06
CA GLN A 204 2.03 -15.86 16.96
C GLN A 204 1.29 -15.87 15.62
N ILE A 205 2.00 -16.06 14.50
CA ILE A 205 1.37 -16.17 13.17
C ILE A 205 0.41 -17.38 13.14
N ARG A 206 0.86 -18.55 13.62
CA ARG A 206 0.03 -19.75 13.69
C ARG A 206 -1.24 -19.52 14.52
N ASP A 207 -1.10 -18.94 15.69
CA ASP A 207 -2.20 -18.73 16.62
C ASP A 207 -3.18 -17.67 16.07
N GLY A 208 -2.67 -16.60 15.45
CA GLY A 208 -3.48 -15.61 14.75
C GLY A 208 -4.23 -16.21 13.54
N MET A 209 -3.56 -17.01 12.72
CA MET A 209 -4.22 -17.70 11.60
C MET A 209 -5.30 -18.68 12.10
N PHE A 210 -5.08 -19.33 13.23
CA PHE A 210 -6.09 -20.20 13.85
C PHE A 210 -7.28 -19.38 14.37
N ALA A 211 -7.05 -18.19 14.92
CA ALA A 211 -8.11 -17.32 15.43
C ALA A 211 -9.05 -16.80 14.33
N VAL A 212 -8.59 -16.74 13.07
CA VAL A 212 -9.41 -16.26 11.92
C VAL A 212 -9.79 -17.39 10.95
N ARG A 213 -9.56 -18.66 11.29
CA ARG A 213 -9.78 -19.79 10.39
C ARG A 213 -11.23 -19.96 9.90
N ASP A 214 -12.17 -19.49 10.68
CA ASP A 214 -13.62 -19.54 10.44
C ASP A 214 -14.16 -18.33 9.65
N VAL A 215 -13.34 -17.27 9.49
CA VAL A 215 -13.75 -16.01 8.87
C VAL A 215 -12.82 -15.57 7.73
N ARG A 216 -12.14 -16.50 7.06
CA ARG A 216 -11.11 -16.19 6.03
C ARG A 216 -11.63 -15.40 4.83
N THR A 217 -12.94 -15.37 4.61
CA THR A 217 -13.61 -14.62 3.55
C THR A 217 -14.26 -13.33 4.05
N GLU A 218 -14.08 -12.99 5.32
CA GLU A 218 -14.68 -11.84 5.99
C GLU A 218 -13.60 -10.83 6.39
N PRO A 219 -13.21 -9.92 5.50
CA PRO A 219 -12.05 -9.05 5.71
C PRO A 219 -12.16 -8.17 6.95
N ARG A 220 -13.36 -7.73 7.33
CA ARG A 220 -13.58 -6.95 8.55
C ARG A 220 -13.30 -7.78 9.81
N GLU A 221 -13.72 -9.03 9.83
CA GLU A 221 -13.46 -9.95 10.95
C GLU A 221 -11.98 -10.29 11.07
N ILE A 222 -11.30 -10.49 9.93
CA ILE A 222 -9.84 -10.71 9.91
C ILE A 222 -9.14 -9.48 10.48
N LEU A 223 -9.45 -8.29 9.97
CA LEU A 223 -8.84 -7.04 10.42
C LEU A 223 -9.11 -6.79 11.91
N ALA A 224 -10.32 -7.01 12.38
CA ALA A 224 -10.69 -6.81 13.78
C ALA A 224 -9.93 -7.73 14.75
N ARG A 225 -9.61 -8.96 14.32
CA ARG A 225 -9.00 -9.97 15.20
C ARG A 225 -7.48 -9.97 15.19
N VAL A 226 -6.85 -9.64 14.05
CA VAL A 226 -5.40 -9.87 13.89
C VAL A 226 -4.64 -8.71 13.23
N ALA A 227 -5.29 -7.67 12.78
CA ALA A 227 -4.60 -6.53 12.16
C ALA A 227 -4.01 -5.59 13.23
N ALA A 228 -2.91 -4.93 12.83
CA ALA A 228 -2.46 -3.72 13.50
C ALA A 228 -3.23 -2.50 12.94
N PRO A 229 -3.43 -1.43 13.72
CA PRO A 229 -4.21 -0.25 13.33
C PRO A 229 -3.87 0.32 11.95
N HIS A 230 -2.58 0.47 11.64
CA HIS A 230 -2.13 1.02 10.37
C HIS A 230 -2.47 0.14 9.16
N ILE A 231 -2.58 -1.19 9.30
CA ILE A 231 -3.03 -2.08 8.22
C ILE A 231 -4.51 -1.81 7.90
N ALA A 232 -5.33 -1.55 8.93
CA ALA A 232 -6.73 -1.20 8.72
C ALA A 232 -6.88 0.19 8.07
N VAL A 233 -6.08 1.19 8.49
CA VAL A 233 -6.03 2.52 7.84
C VAL A 233 -5.59 2.39 6.37
N LEU A 234 -4.53 1.64 6.08
CA LEU A 234 -4.07 1.36 4.70
C LEU A 234 -5.15 0.67 3.87
N THR A 235 -5.93 -0.25 4.47
CA THR A 235 -7.06 -0.90 3.80
C THR A 235 -8.10 0.14 3.39
N GLY A 236 -8.44 1.07 4.27
CA GLY A 236 -9.36 2.18 3.98
C GLY A 236 -8.82 3.10 2.88
N ILE A 237 -7.52 3.46 2.92
CA ILE A 237 -6.88 4.30 1.89
C ILE A 237 -6.97 3.62 0.53
N LEU A 238 -6.57 2.35 0.43
CA LEU A 238 -6.53 1.60 -0.84
C LEU A 238 -7.93 1.48 -1.45
N ALA A 239 -8.93 1.12 -0.65
CA ALA A 239 -10.30 0.98 -1.12
C ALA A 239 -10.89 2.33 -1.57
N GLN A 240 -10.72 3.38 -0.77
CA GLN A 240 -11.28 4.70 -1.07
C GLN A 240 -10.56 5.41 -2.21
N ALA A 241 -9.24 5.27 -2.33
CA ALA A 241 -8.49 5.81 -3.47
C ALA A 241 -9.02 5.24 -4.80
N ALA A 242 -9.35 3.94 -4.84
CA ALA A 242 -9.96 3.32 -6.02
C ALA A 242 -11.36 3.90 -6.33
N ILE A 243 -12.20 4.15 -5.32
CA ILE A 243 -13.49 4.84 -5.47
C ILE A 243 -13.29 6.26 -6.04
N ARG A 244 -12.27 6.97 -5.55
CA ARG A 244 -11.92 8.32 -6.01
C ARG A 244 -11.15 8.33 -7.33
N ARG A 245 -10.88 7.15 -7.92
CA ARG A 245 -10.10 7.00 -9.17
C ARG A 245 -8.69 7.58 -9.07
N THR A 246 -8.10 7.52 -7.89
CA THR A 246 -6.71 7.92 -7.63
C THR A 246 -5.84 6.66 -7.71
N PRO A 247 -4.91 6.54 -8.67
CA PRO A 247 -4.00 5.40 -8.77
C PRO A 247 -3.03 5.37 -7.58
N VAL A 248 -2.64 4.15 -7.20
CA VAL A 248 -1.77 3.92 -6.04
C VAL A 248 -0.60 3.03 -6.42
N ILE A 249 0.61 3.40 -6.01
CA ILE A 249 1.76 2.48 -5.90
C ILE A 249 1.98 2.19 -4.43
N PHE A 250 2.08 0.92 -4.07
CA PHE A 250 2.32 0.52 -2.69
C PHE A 250 3.60 -0.30 -2.52
N ASP A 251 4.20 -0.25 -1.33
CA ASP A 251 5.43 -0.97 -0.97
C ASP A 251 5.33 -1.53 0.44
N GLY A 252 5.84 -2.74 0.62
CA GLY A 252 5.89 -3.39 1.92
C GLY A 252 4.79 -4.43 2.17
N VAL A 253 5.08 -5.33 3.13
CA VAL A 253 4.19 -6.46 3.44
C VAL A 253 2.91 -6.02 4.14
N GLY A 254 2.95 -4.93 4.92
CA GLY A 254 1.76 -4.34 5.54
C GLY A 254 0.79 -3.81 4.50
N CYS A 255 1.31 -3.06 3.50
CA CYS A 255 0.52 -2.60 2.36
C CYS A 255 -0.05 -3.77 1.53
N ALA A 256 0.72 -4.85 1.32
CA ALA A 256 0.25 -6.03 0.60
C ALA A 256 -0.90 -6.76 1.35
N ALA A 257 -0.81 -6.86 2.69
CA ALA A 257 -1.88 -7.40 3.52
C ALA A 257 -3.14 -6.52 3.47
N ALA A 258 -2.96 -5.20 3.55
CA ALA A 258 -4.04 -4.23 3.41
C ALA A 258 -4.71 -4.31 2.03
N ALA A 259 -3.93 -4.47 0.96
CA ALA A 259 -4.45 -4.61 -0.41
C ALA A 259 -5.32 -5.87 -0.59
N LEU A 260 -4.94 -7.00 0.03
CA LEU A 260 -5.80 -8.20 0.04
C LEU A 260 -7.15 -7.92 0.71
N CYS A 261 -7.14 -7.31 1.90
CA CYS A 261 -8.37 -6.97 2.61
C CYS A 261 -9.19 -5.93 1.83
N ALA A 262 -8.54 -4.91 1.26
CA ALA A 262 -9.21 -3.88 0.47
C ALA A 262 -9.87 -4.47 -0.79
N GLN A 263 -9.22 -5.39 -1.49
CA GLN A 263 -9.80 -6.08 -2.66
C GLN A 263 -11.06 -6.90 -2.29
N MET A 264 -11.09 -7.45 -1.09
CA MET A 264 -12.26 -8.20 -0.61
C MET A 264 -13.41 -7.26 -0.19
N LEU A 265 -13.11 -6.04 0.30
CA LEU A 265 -14.09 -5.01 0.65
C LEU A 265 -14.60 -4.23 -0.57
N ALA A 266 -13.72 -4.03 -1.55
CA ALA A 266 -13.92 -3.20 -2.73
C ALA A 266 -13.54 -4.01 -3.98
N PRO A 267 -14.40 -4.90 -4.48
CA PRO A 267 -14.13 -5.68 -5.68
C PRO A 267 -13.72 -4.79 -6.85
N THR A 268 -12.70 -5.19 -7.62
CA THR A 268 -12.07 -4.42 -8.71
C THR A 268 -11.11 -3.29 -8.28
N ALA A 269 -11.00 -2.96 -7.00
CA ALA A 269 -10.10 -1.91 -6.54
C ALA A 269 -8.62 -2.18 -6.91
N ARG A 270 -8.20 -3.44 -7.02
CA ARG A 270 -6.85 -3.84 -7.45
C ARG A 270 -6.43 -3.26 -8.80
N ASP A 271 -7.38 -2.94 -9.67
CA ASP A 271 -7.10 -2.40 -11.01
C ASP A 271 -6.46 -0.99 -10.92
N TRP A 272 -6.64 -0.31 -9.78
CA TRP A 272 -6.10 1.00 -9.47
C TRP A 272 -4.72 0.96 -8.80
N TRP A 273 -4.14 -0.23 -8.60
CA TRP A 273 -2.92 -0.39 -7.81
C TRP A 273 -1.79 -1.04 -8.58
N GLN A 274 -0.55 -0.63 -8.26
CA GLN A 274 0.66 -1.31 -8.67
C GLN A 274 1.57 -1.52 -7.45
N PRO A 275 2.10 -2.73 -7.22
CA PRO A 275 3.14 -2.94 -6.22
C PRO A 275 4.48 -2.41 -6.74
N ALA A 276 5.22 -1.71 -5.89
CA ALA A 276 6.52 -1.15 -6.28
C ALA A 276 7.59 -2.24 -6.41
N SER A 277 7.69 -3.12 -5.43
CA SER A 277 8.77 -4.11 -5.30
C SER A 277 8.26 -5.37 -4.58
N PRO A 278 8.90 -6.53 -4.81
CA PRO A 278 8.56 -7.74 -4.06
C PRO A 278 9.04 -7.70 -2.60
N GLY A 279 9.79 -6.65 -2.20
CA GLY A 279 10.33 -6.53 -0.85
C GLY A 279 11.23 -7.70 -0.43
N THR A 280 11.38 -7.87 0.88
CA THR A 280 12.21 -8.94 1.48
C THR A 280 11.40 -9.96 2.30
N GLU A 281 10.13 -9.65 2.61
CA GLU A 281 9.28 -10.52 3.40
C GLU A 281 8.63 -11.62 2.54
N PRO A 282 8.75 -12.90 2.90
CA PRO A 282 8.23 -14.02 2.09
C PRO A 282 6.72 -13.95 1.81
N ALA A 283 5.95 -13.33 2.72
CA ALA A 283 4.50 -13.20 2.58
C ALA A 283 4.06 -12.31 1.40
N ILE A 284 4.91 -11.42 0.90
CA ILE A 284 4.54 -10.50 -0.19
C ILE A 284 4.22 -11.27 -1.47
N VAL A 285 5.05 -12.24 -1.84
CA VAL A 285 4.91 -12.99 -3.09
C VAL A 285 3.54 -13.66 -3.23
N PRO A 286 3.05 -14.44 -2.24
CA PRO A 286 1.70 -15.01 -2.31
C PRO A 286 0.60 -13.95 -2.28
N ALA A 287 0.78 -12.83 -1.58
CA ALA A 287 -0.20 -11.75 -1.57
C ALA A 287 -0.36 -11.14 -2.98
N LEU A 288 0.75 -10.82 -3.64
CA LEU A 288 0.73 -10.29 -5.01
C LEU A 288 0.17 -11.31 -6.01
N GLY A 289 0.51 -12.62 -5.83
CA GLY A 289 -0.08 -13.69 -6.63
C GLY A 289 -1.60 -13.79 -6.49
N ALA A 290 -2.14 -13.69 -5.27
CA ALA A 290 -3.58 -13.68 -5.01
C ALA A 290 -4.29 -12.44 -5.57
N LEU A 291 -3.62 -11.29 -5.59
CA LEU A 291 -4.10 -10.06 -6.23
C LEU A 291 -3.98 -10.09 -7.77
N GLY A 292 -3.14 -10.99 -8.32
CA GLY A 292 -2.83 -10.99 -9.75
C GLY A 292 -2.00 -9.78 -10.18
N LEU A 293 -1.17 -9.25 -9.28
CA LEU A 293 -0.33 -8.08 -9.52
C LEU A 293 1.15 -8.48 -9.62
N SER A 294 1.89 -7.79 -10.49
CA SER A 294 3.34 -7.94 -10.63
C SER A 294 4.05 -6.65 -10.21
N PRO A 295 5.14 -6.72 -9.45
CA PRO A 295 5.85 -5.52 -9.01
C PRO A 295 6.50 -4.79 -10.19
N ILE A 296 6.51 -3.44 -10.12
CA ILE A 296 7.16 -2.59 -11.12
C ILE A 296 8.66 -2.90 -11.21
N LEU A 297 9.32 -3.07 -10.07
CA LEU A 297 10.76 -3.33 -10.01
C LEU A 297 11.06 -4.65 -9.31
N PRO A 298 11.94 -5.49 -9.85
CA PRO A 298 12.38 -6.73 -9.20
C PRO A 298 13.48 -6.47 -8.14
N THR A 299 13.30 -5.43 -7.32
CA THR A 299 14.28 -5.06 -6.28
C THR A 299 13.85 -5.60 -4.93
N GLY A 300 14.81 -6.11 -4.15
CA GLY A 300 14.58 -6.60 -2.79
C GLY A 300 14.74 -5.50 -1.74
N ILE A 301 14.17 -4.29 -1.96
CA ILE A 301 14.22 -3.23 -0.96
C ILE A 301 13.30 -3.57 0.21
N GLY A 302 13.85 -3.56 1.42
CA GLY A 302 13.15 -3.93 2.64
C GLY A 302 13.17 -2.83 3.72
N LEU A 303 13.42 -1.57 3.32
CA LEU A 303 13.43 -0.44 4.24
C LEU A 303 12.04 -0.12 4.79
N GLY A 304 10.99 -0.43 4.02
CA GLY A 304 9.62 0.01 4.33
C GLY A 304 9.42 1.50 4.07
N GLN A 305 8.40 2.09 4.72
CA GLN A 305 8.09 3.53 4.62
C GLN A 305 7.84 4.02 3.18
N GLY A 306 7.51 3.12 2.26
CA GLY A 306 7.28 3.46 0.86
C GLY A 306 8.55 3.73 0.04
N ALA A 307 9.74 3.37 0.55
CA ALA A 307 10.99 3.60 -0.17
C ALA A 307 11.03 2.94 -1.55
N GLY A 308 10.41 1.76 -1.70
CA GLY A 308 10.28 1.09 -2.99
C GLY A 308 9.42 1.88 -3.99
N THR A 309 8.43 2.63 -3.54
CA THR A 309 7.58 3.45 -4.41
C THR A 309 8.35 4.61 -5.01
N LEU A 310 9.29 5.19 -4.25
CA LEU A 310 10.18 6.26 -4.75
C LEU A 310 11.16 5.75 -5.81
N LEU A 311 11.51 4.46 -5.79
CA LEU A 311 12.29 3.84 -6.88
C LEU A 311 11.41 3.57 -8.12
N ALA A 312 10.13 3.25 -7.94
CA ALA A 312 9.21 2.98 -9.03
C ALA A 312 8.72 4.25 -9.75
N LEU A 313 8.54 5.35 -9.03
CA LEU A 313 8.02 6.62 -9.58
C LEU A 313 8.76 7.14 -10.82
N PRO A 314 10.12 7.18 -10.87
CA PRO A 314 10.84 7.62 -12.05
C PRO A 314 10.51 6.83 -13.32
N HIS A 315 10.13 5.55 -13.19
CA HIS A 315 9.76 4.72 -14.35
C HIS A 315 8.40 5.12 -14.91
N LEU A 316 7.42 5.46 -14.03
CA LEU A 316 6.15 6.00 -14.49
C LEU A 316 6.32 7.38 -15.12
N ARG A 317 7.12 8.25 -14.51
CA ARG A 317 7.44 9.56 -15.09
C ARG A 317 8.16 9.43 -16.43
N LEU A 318 9.03 8.45 -16.60
CA LEU A 318 9.65 8.17 -17.89
C LEU A 318 8.62 7.77 -18.95
N ALA A 319 7.61 6.97 -18.59
CA ALA A 319 6.53 6.62 -19.51
C ALA A 319 5.72 7.85 -19.98
N THR A 320 5.49 8.83 -19.10
CA THR A 320 4.81 10.08 -19.47
C THR A 320 5.67 10.93 -20.39
N GLN A 321 6.99 10.99 -20.14
CA GLN A 321 7.94 11.73 -21.01
C GLN A 321 8.02 11.14 -22.42
N PHE A 322 7.96 9.81 -22.55
CA PHE A 322 7.88 9.17 -23.88
C PHE A 322 6.58 9.48 -24.60
N ALA A 323 5.48 9.65 -23.88
CA ALA A 323 4.21 10.06 -24.46
C ALA A 323 4.27 11.50 -25.00
N GLU A 324 4.92 12.42 -24.29
CA GLU A 324 5.08 13.82 -24.68
C GLU A 324 6.04 14.01 -25.84
N GLY A 325 7.16 13.31 -25.85
CA GLY A 325 8.22 13.45 -26.85
C GLY A 325 7.88 12.92 -28.24
N GLY A 326 6.75 12.21 -28.38
CA GLY A 326 6.26 11.66 -29.66
C GLY A 326 5.02 12.37 -30.20
N ALA A 327 4.49 13.35 -29.48
CA ALA A 327 3.39 14.21 -29.93
C ALA A 327 3.95 15.46 -30.60
#